data_178cc25fe693ff47760e81c8ea46bc5f
#
_entry.id   178cc25fe693ff47760e81c8ea46bc5f
#
_cell.length_a   1.000
_cell.length_b   1.000
_cell.length_c   1.000
_cell.angle_alpha   90.00
_cell.angle_beta   90.00
_cell.angle_gamma   90.00
#
_symmetry.space_group_name_H-M   'P 1'
#
loop_
_entity.id
_entity.type
_entity.pdbx_description
1 polymer ?
#
loop_
_entity_poly.entity_id
_entity_poly.type
_entity_poly.pdbx_seq_one_letter_code
_entity_poly.pdbx_strand_id
1 'polypeptide(L)'
;FHYLAGQQEEIGSGRAYDIPFDRFTKAHPESFEGDNAERLLALNKFWEGIIDSPAPFSTDNSAYQWLYDHLVDYVPFRELFKLCRGTTASLQELAQSIFPSAELEDAFHAVGVMLAIAPLARSGSGSVLFPARMHMLFRGIKGVYACTNPECSCAHTENGLTLGEVYFTDGNLTCKKCGSTVYELYNDRRCGSIFFRGFVLKQD
;
A
#
# COMPACT_ATOMS: atom_id res chain seq x y z
N PHE A 1 11.03 5.90 -4.83
CA PHE A 1 10.13 6.38 -3.78
C PHE A 1 10.62 7.75 -3.32
N HIS A 2 9.82 8.83 -3.52
CA HIS A 2 10.10 10.14 -2.94
C HIS A 2 9.18 10.32 -1.74
N TYR A 3 9.74 10.34 -0.56
CA TYR A 3 9.01 10.69 0.65
C TYR A 3 9.07 12.21 0.81
N LEU A 4 7.91 12.86 0.85
CA LEU A 4 7.80 14.20 1.39
C LEU A 4 7.72 14.06 2.91
N ALA A 5 8.83 14.33 3.60
CA ALA A 5 8.82 14.42 5.05
C ALA A 5 7.90 15.58 5.46
N GLY A 6 6.74 15.27 6.02
CA GLY A 6 5.95 16.25 6.77
C GLY A 6 6.78 16.79 7.94
N GLN A 7 6.48 18.00 8.40
CA GLN A 7 7.09 18.55 9.59
C GLN A 7 6.88 17.59 10.76
N GLN A 8 7.98 17.15 11.34
CA GLN A 8 7.99 16.27 12.49
C GLN A 8 7.75 17.14 13.73
N GLU A 9 6.63 16.93 14.41
CA GLU A 9 6.55 17.25 15.84
C GLU A 9 7.61 16.39 16.56
N GLU A 10 8.33 16.98 17.52
CA GLU A 10 9.30 16.26 18.32
C GLU A 10 8.63 15.01 18.92
N ILE A 11 9.14 13.84 18.57
CA ILE A 11 8.68 12.57 19.12
C ILE A 11 9.02 12.61 20.61
N GLY A 12 8.01 12.75 21.46
CA GLY A 12 8.17 12.86 22.90
C GLY A 12 8.89 11.65 23.49
N SER A 13 9.61 11.87 24.58
CA SER A 13 10.21 10.82 25.39
C SER A 13 9.15 10.10 26.20
N GLY A 14 8.32 9.28 25.54
CA GLY A 14 7.36 8.39 26.17
C GLY A 14 7.98 7.07 26.63
N ARG A 15 7.21 6.25 27.32
CA ARG A 15 7.61 4.90 27.68
C ARG A 15 7.83 4.08 26.41
N ALA A 16 9.00 3.46 26.27
CA ALA A 16 9.22 2.49 25.21
C ALA A 16 8.18 1.37 25.32
N TYR A 17 7.30 1.28 24.34
CA TYR A 17 6.37 0.16 24.24
C TYR A 17 7.08 -1.01 23.58
N ASP A 18 6.93 -2.18 24.17
CA ASP A 18 7.42 -3.43 23.60
C ASP A 18 6.22 -4.20 23.01
N ILE A 19 6.10 -4.15 21.68
CA ILE A 19 5.14 -4.94 20.95
C ILE A 19 5.85 -6.24 20.56
N PRO A 20 5.36 -7.42 21.01
CA PRO A 20 5.99 -8.69 20.69
C PRO A 20 6.12 -8.90 19.18
N PHE A 21 7.30 -9.32 18.72
CA PHE A 21 7.59 -9.55 17.30
C PHE A 21 6.60 -10.51 16.63
N ASP A 22 6.13 -11.51 17.35
CA ASP A 22 5.17 -12.49 16.86
C ASP A 22 3.81 -11.88 16.46
N ARG A 23 3.49 -10.68 16.93
CA ARG A 23 2.28 -9.96 16.51
C ARG A 23 2.38 -9.51 15.06
N PHE A 24 3.56 -9.07 14.67
CA PHE A 24 3.81 -8.67 13.29
C PHE A 24 3.92 -9.88 12.35
N THR A 25 4.48 -11.00 12.80
CA THR A 25 4.59 -12.20 11.97
C THR A 25 3.26 -12.96 11.81
N LYS A 26 2.32 -12.81 12.74
CA LYS A 26 0.99 -13.43 12.69
C LYS A 26 -0.09 -12.58 12.02
N ALA A 27 0.12 -11.28 11.91
CA ALA A 27 -0.82 -10.39 11.25
C ALA A 27 -0.63 -10.44 9.72
N HIS A 28 -1.69 -10.16 8.97
CA HIS A 28 -1.64 -10.09 7.51
C HIS A 28 -1.79 -8.64 7.06
N PRO A 29 -0.83 -8.08 6.29
CA PRO A 29 -0.87 -6.69 5.84
C PRO A 29 -2.21 -6.31 5.16
N GLU A 30 -2.74 -7.20 4.34
CA GLU A 30 -3.97 -7.01 3.58
C GLU A 30 -5.21 -6.78 4.48
N SER A 31 -5.17 -7.31 5.71
CA SER A 31 -6.27 -7.14 6.68
C SER A 31 -6.44 -5.69 7.14
N PHE A 32 -5.40 -4.85 6.94
CA PHE A 32 -5.42 -3.43 7.29
C PHE A 32 -5.77 -2.52 6.10
N GLU A 33 -5.97 -3.06 4.91
CA GLU A 33 -6.29 -2.32 3.69
C GLU A 33 -7.79 -2.28 3.38
N GLY A 34 -8.59 -3.15 4.01
CA GLY A 34 -10.03 -3.29 3.83
C GLY A 34 -10.86 -2.05 4.21
N ASP A 35 -12.15 -2.21 4.37
CA ASP A 35 -13.04 -1.16 4.88
C ASP A 35 -12.80 -0.88 6.38
N ASN A 36 -13.50 0.11 6.93
CA ASN A 36 -13.32 0.50 8.33
C ASN A 36 -13.64 -0.63 9.31
N ALA A 37 -14.63 -1.46 9.02
CA ALA A 37 -15.02 -2.55 9.92
C ALA A 37 -13.96 -3.67 9.91
N GLU A 38 -13.44 -4.00 8.74
CA GLU A 38 -12.36 -4.99 8.57
C GLU A 38 -11.08 -4.52 9.26
N ARG A 39 -10.68 -3.25 9.07
CA ARG A 39 -9.52 -2.67 9.75
C ARG A 39 -9.66 -2.67 11.26
N LEU A 40 -10.82 -2.31 11.78
CA LEU A 40 -11.07 -2.31 13.22
C LEU A 40 -10.98 -3.71 13.80
N LEU A 41 -11.51 -4.71 13.10
CA LEU A 41 -11.40 -6.12 13.50
C LEU A 41 -9.93 -6.58 13.51
N ALA A 42 -9.17 -6.24 12.47
CA ALA A 42 -7.75 -6.57 12.36
C ALA A 42 -6.93 -5.92 13.47
N LEU A 43 -7.18 -4.64 13.79
CA LEU A 43 -6.50 -3.92 14.86
C LEU A 43 -6.85 -4.51 16.24
N ASN A 44 -8.11 -4.84 16.48
CA ASN A 44 -8.51 -5.49 17.74
C ASN A 44 -7.79 -6.82 17.91
N LYS A 45 -7.70 -7.64 16.87
CA LYS A 45 -6.96 -8.89 16.88
C LYS A 45 -5.46 -8.70 17.09
N PHE A 46 -4.89 -7.68 16.45
CA PHE A 46 -3.47 -7.34 16.59
C PHE A 46 -3.09 -7.01 18.04
N TRP A 47 -3.94 -6.25 18.74
CA TRP A 47 -3.71 -5.81 20.11
C TRP A 47 -4.22 -6.79 21.18
N GLU A 48 -4.93 -7.83 20.80
CA GLU A 48 -5.49 -8.80 21.75
C GLU A 48 -4.42 -9.43 22.66
N GLY A 49 -4.58 -9.29 23.96
CA GLY A 49 -3.68 -9.87 24.97
C GLY A 49 -2.30 -9.20 25.07
N ILE A 50 -2.09 -8.05 24.47
CA ILE A 50 -0.92 -7.20 24.77
C ILE A 50 -1.20 -6.48 26.10
N ILE A 51 -0.18 -6.39 26.97
CA ILE A 51 -0.30 -5.68 28.26
C ILE A 51 -0.73 -4.24 27.99
N ASP A 52 -1.66 -3.75 28.81
CA ASP A 52 -2.29 -2.42 28.67
C ASP A 52 -3.15 -2.23 27.42
N SER A 53 -3.46 -3.30 26.68
CA SER A 53 -4.46 -3.22 25.62
C SER A 53 -5.83 -2.86 26.24
N PRO A 54 -6.51 -1.83 25.73
CA PRO A 54 -7.88 -1.59 26.13
C PRO A 54 -8.77 -2.76 25.69
N ALA A 55 -9.95 -2.85 26.26
CA ALA A 55 -11.02 -3.69 25.72
C ALA A 55 -11.20 -3.39 24.23
N PRO A 56 -11.77 -4.31 23.41
CA PRO A 56 -11.87 -4.10 21.96
C PRO A 56 -12.37 -2.71 21.62
N PHE A 57 -11.68 -2.04 20.70
CA PHE A 57 -12.07 -0.73 20.24
C PHE A 57 -13.45 -0.78 19.58
N SER A 58 -14.30 0.18 19.92
CA SER A 58 -15.64 0.31 19.33
C SER A 58 -15.69 1.26 18.14
N THR A 59 -14.66 2.08 17.97
CA THR A 59 -14.56 3.05 16.87
C THR A 59 -13.17 3.10 16.28
N ASP A 60 -13.07 3.39 14.97
CA ASP A 60 -11.80 3.52 14.25
C ASP A 60 -10.91 4.59 14.86
N ASN A 61 -11.48 5.76 15.20
CA ASN A 61 -10.71 6.87 15.74
C ASN A 61 -9.99 6.51 17.04
N SER A 62 -10.64 5.77 17.93
CA SER A 62 -10.01 5.33 19.19
C SER A 62 -8.89 4.32 18.92
N ALA A 63 -9.08 3.41 17.96
CA ALA A 63 -8.06 2.45 17.55
C ALA A 63 -6.86 3.15 16.89
N TYR A 64 -7.11 4.12 16.01
CA TYR A 64 -6.04 4.85 15.30
C TYR A 64 -5.23 5.75 16.24
N GLN A 65 -5.88 6.40 17.20
CA GLN A 65 -5.16 7.19 18.21
C GLN A 65 -4.35 6.28 19.13
N TRP A 66 -4.93 5.19 19.61
CA TRP A 66 -4.21 4.20 20.40
C TRP A 66 -2.97 3.66 19.65
N LEU A 67 -3.13 3.34 18.38
CA LEU A 67 -2.04 2.89 17.53
C LEU A 67 -0.93 3.94 17.44
N TYR A 68 -1.29 5.22 17.27
CA TYR A 68 -0.34 6.33 17.26
C TYR A 68 0.46 6.39 18.57
N ASP A 69 -0.24 6.43 19.70
CA ASP A 69 0.36 6.61 21.03
C ASP A 69 1.35 5.48 21.38
N HIS A 70 1.15 4.29 20.80
CA HIS A 70 2.02 3.13 21.06
C HIS A 70 3.14 2.97 20.02
N LEU A 71 2.88 3.26 18.75
CA LEU A 71 3.88 3.12 17.71
C LEU A 71 4.91 4.26 17.74
N VAL A 72 4.55 5.44 18.19
CA VAL A 72 5.45 6.63 18.21
C VAL A 72 6.73 6.35 19.02
N ASP A 73 6.62 5.58 20.09
CA ASP A 73 7.74 5.22 20.98
C ASP A 73 8.26 3.79 20.78
N TYR A 74 7.68 3.02 19.86
CA TYR A 74 8.13 1.68 19.55
C TYR A 74 9.45 1.71 18.75
N VAL A 75 10.51 1.13 19.33
CA VAL A 75 11.87 1.24 18.79
C VAL A 75 11.99 0.78 17.33
N PRO A 76 11.45 -0.41 16.91
CA PRO A 76 11.52 -0.83 15.51
C PRO A 76 10.84 0.15 14.55
N PHE A 77 9.77 0.81 14.98
CA PHE A 77 9.07 1.80 14.17
C PHE A 77 9.89 3.10 14.00
N ARG A 78 10.56 3.52 15.04
CA ARG A 78 11.49 4.67 14.99
C ARG A 78 12.68 4.40 14.06
N GLU A 79 13.21 3.18 14.07
CA GLU A 79 14.26 2.78 13.14
C GLU A 79 13.75 2.73 11.69
N LEU A 80 12.55 2.17 11.45
CA LEU A 80 11.88 2.23 10.14
C LEU A 80 11.80 3.67 9.64
N PHE A 81 11.36 4.58 10.49
CA PHE A 81 11.22 6.00 10.15
C PHE A 81 12.55 6.65 9.79
N LYS A 82 13.61 6.39 10.56
CA LYS A 82 14.96 6.89 10.28
C LYS A 82 15.50 6.38 8.94
N LEU A 83 15.35 5.08 8.69
CA LEU A 83 15.84 4.45 7.46
C LEU A 83 15.10 4.94 6.21
N CYS A 84 13.82 5.27 6.34
CA CYS A 84 13.02 5.80 5.23
C CYS A 84 13.22 7.32 5.01
N ARG A 85 13.89 8.03 5.92
CA ARG A 85 14.05 9.48 5.84
C ARG A 85 15.20 9.87 4.94
N GLY A 86 14.87 10.42 3.76
CA GLY A 86 15.86 11.01 2.84
C GLY A 86 16.67 10.01 2.03
N THR A 87 16.43 8.72 2.17
CA THR A 87 17.07 7.65 1.41
C THR A 87 16.05 6.68 0.86
N THR A 88 16.42 5.97 -0.21
CA THR A 88 15.65 4.83 -0.71
C THR A 88 16.23 3.56 -0.11
N ALA A 89 15.38 2.74 0.49
CA ALA A 89 15.75 1.41 0.96
C ALA A 89 14.79 0.38 0.37
N SER A 90 15.30 -0.79 0.05
CA SER A 90 14.46 -1.93 -0.29
C SER A 90 13.79 -2.49 0.97
N LEU A 91 12.68 -3.19 0.80
CA LEU A 91 12.01 -3.82 1.93
C LEU A 91 12.92 -4.85 2.64
N GLN A 92 13.79 -5.51 1.89
CA GLN A 92 14.77 -6.46 2.42
C GLN A 92 15.82 -5.77 3.29
N GLU A 93 16.36 -4.63 2.86
CA GLU A 93 17.30 -3.83 3.65
C GLU A 93 16.66 -3.33 4.94
N LEU A 94 15.40 -2.88 4.89
CA LEU A 94 14.63 -2.49 6.07
C LEU A 94 14.46 -3.66 7.04
N ALA A 95 14.06 -4.83 6.54
CA ALA A 95 13.85 -6.02 7.34
C ALA A 95 15.13 -6.44 8.10
N GLN A 96 16.24 -6.51 7.39
CA GLN A 96 17.54 -6.86 7.99
C GLN A 96 18.05 -5.83 9.01
N SER A 97 17.78 -4.55 8.77
CA SER A 97 18.23 -3.47 9.65
C SER A 97 17.39 -3.38 10.93
N ILE A 98 16.08 -3.59 10.83
CA ILE A 98 15.13 -3.43 11.94
C ILE A 98 15.09 -4.69 12.83
N PHE A 99 15.16 -5.88 12.22
CA PHE A 99 15.08 -7.16 12.89
C PHE A 99 16.29 -8.07 12.57
N PRO A 100 17.52 -7.67 12.93
CA PRO A 100 18.75 -8.37 12.51
C PRO A 100 18.86 -9.79 13.05
N SER A 101 18.13 -10.13 14.11
CA SER A 101 18.15 -11.45 14.76
C SER A 101 17.01 -12.37 14.33
N ALA A 102 16.09 -11.89 13.49
CA ALA A 102 14.96 -12.68 13.00
C ALA A 102 15.31 -13.36 11.66
N GLU A 103 14.59 -14.44 11.35
CA GLU A 103 14.64 -15.02 10.01
C GLU A 103 14.17 -13.97 8.98
N LEU A 104 14.83 -13.95 7.81
CA LEU A 104 14.61 -12.91 6.81
C LEU A 104 13.16 -12.81 6.33
N GLU A 105 12.50 -13.95 6.17
CA GLU A 105 11.11 -14.02 5.72
C GLU A 105 10.16 -13.42 6.77
N ASP A 106 10.36 -13.77 8.05
CA ASP A 106 9.59 -13.22 9.17
C ASP A 106 9.83 -11.72 9.35
N ALA A 107 11.08 -11.28 9.23
CA ALA A 107 11.45 -9.87 9.31
C ALA A 107 10.82 -9.05 8.16
N PHE A 108 10.85 -9.60 6.94
CA PHE A 108 10.24 -9.00 5.76
C PHE A 108 8.72 -8.86 5.93
N HIS A 109 8.08 -9.93 6.40
CA HIS A 109 6.64 -9.92 6.69
C HIS A 109 6.29 -8.90 7.78
N ALA A 110 7.06 -8.87 8.87
CA ALA A 110 6.85 -7.93 9.98
C ALA A 110 6.95 -6.47 9.53
N VAL A 111 7.94 -6.13 8.69
CA VAL A 111 8.07 -4.78 8.12
C VAL A 111 6.89 -4.46 7.20
N GLY A 112 6.40 -5.44 6.43
CA GLY A 112 5.19 -5.30 5.62
C GLY A 112 3.97 -4.91 6.47
N VAL A 113 3.74 -5.59 7.59
CA VAL A 113 2.68 -5.26 8.55
C VAL A 113 2.89 -3.88 9.16
N MET A 114 4.12 -3.54 9.57
CA MET A 114 4.43 -2.20 10.10
C MET A 114 4.07 -1.09 9.10
N LEU A 115 4.38 -1.27 7.83
CA LEU A 115 4.05 -0.33 6.77
C LEU A 115 2.53 -0.25 6.50
N ALA A 116 1.80 -1.34 6.69
CA ALA A 116 0.34 -1.36 6.53
C ALA A 116 -0.40 -0.64 7.68
N ILE A 117 0.07 -0.79 8.92
CA ILE A 117 -0.56 -0.14 10.07
C ILE A 117 -0.14 1.31 10.29
N ALA A 118 1.05 1.69 9.84
CA ALA A 118 1.62 3.01 10.01
C ALA A 118 0.75 4.17 9.51
N PRO A 119 0.11 4.08 8.34
CA PRO A 119 -0.79 5.13 7.83
C PRO A 119 -2.10 5.24 8.60
N LEU A 120 -2.47 4.21 9.36
CA LEU A 120 -3.68 4.20 10.18
C LEU A 120 -3.48 4.95 11.50
N ALA A 121 -2.23 4.99 12.01
CA ALA A 121 -1.88 5.64 13.26
C ALA A 121 -2.05 7.16 13.15
N ARG A 122 -2.97 7.72 13.94
CA ARG A 122 -3.32 9.16 13.91
C ARG A 122 -3.34 9.73 15.32
N SER A 123 -2.68 10.88 15.49
CA SER A 123 -2.75 11.64 16.73
C SER A 123 -4.16 12.20 16.99
N GLY A 124 -4.41 12.65 18.20
CA GLY A 124 -5.67 13.33 18.54
C GLY A 124 -5.93 14.61 17.72
N SER A 125 -4.89 15.21 17.13
CA SER A 125 -4.99 16.33 16.18
C SER A 125 -5.26 15.89 14.73
N GLY A 126 -5.28 14.57 14.45
CA GLY A 126 -5.48 14.00 13.12
C GLY A 126 -4.19 13.83 12.29
N SER A 127 -3.03 14.18 12.85
CA SER A 127 -1.74 13.97 12.18
C SER A 127 -1.43 12.49 12.05
N VAL A 128 -1.06 12.03 10.85
CA VAL A 128 -0.67 10.65 10.57
C VAL A 128 0.78 10.42 11.00
N LEU A 129 1.04 9.33 11.73
CA LEU A 129 2.37 9.01 12.24
C LEU A 129 3.39 8.79 11.10
N PHE A 130 2.99 8.05 10.08
CA PHE A 130 3.84 7.74 8.94
C PHE A 130 3.02 7.87 7.65
N PRO A 131 3.05 9.05 7.01
CA PRO A 131 2.31 9.26 5.76
C PRO A 131 2.99 8.50 4.63
N ALA A 132 2.69 7.19 4.52
CA ALA A 132 3.12 6.39 3.40
C ALA A 132 2.27 6.73 2.18
N ARG A 133 2.89 7.12 1.08
CA ARG A 133 2.26 7.28 -0.23
C ARG A 133 2.91 6.30 -1.19
N MET A 134 2.12 5.40 -1.72
CA MET A 134 2.58 4.57 -2.82
C MET A 134 2.52 5.43 -4.10
N HIS A 135 3.68 5.87 -4.58
CA HIS A 135 3.78 6.45 -5.91
C HIS A 135 3.99 5.30 -6.90
N MET A 136 2.91 4.81 -7.48
CA MET A 136 3.01 3.96 -8.66
C MET A 136 3.37 4.85 -9.83
N LEU A 137 4.67 5.02 -10.07
CA LEU A 137 5.17 5.64 -11.29
C LEU A 137 4.99 4.64 -12.43
N PHE A 138 3.82 4.62 -13.02
CA PHE A 138 3.66 4.08 -14.36
C PHE A 138 4.38 5.02 -15.33
N ARG A 139 5.70 4.93 -15.41
CA ARG A 139 6.41 5.37 -16.62
C ARG A 139 5.86 4.45 -17.69
N GLY A 140 5.05 5.04 -18.60
CA GLY A 140 4.31 4.34 -19.62
C GLY A 140 4.93 2.99 -19.94
N ILE A 141 4.33 1.92 -19.41
CA ILE A 141 4.79 0.56 -19.67
C ILE A 141 4.49 0.37 -21.15
N LYS A 142 5.53 0.41 -21.99
CA LYS A 142 5.40 0.04 -23.40
C LYS A 142 4.93 -1.40 -23.43
N GLY A 143 3.98 -1.69 -24.31
CA GLY A 143 3.51 -3.06 -24.47
C GLY A 143 2.37 -3.47 -23.53
N VAL A 144 1.64 -2.52 -22.95
CA VAL A 144 0.35 -2.82 -22.30
C VAL A 144 -0.77 -2.65 -23.32
N TYR A 145 -1.53 -3.71 -23.52
CA TYR A 145 -2.66 -3.75 -24.46
C TYR A 145 -3.93 -4.10 -23.69
N ALA A 146 -5.07 -3.54 -24.08
CA ALA A 146 -6.35 -3.85 -23.45
C ALA A 146 -7.45 -4.09 -24.48
N CYS A 147 -8.33 -5.01 -24.16
CA CYS A 147 -9.57 -5.21 -24.89
C CYS A 147 -10.57 -4.10 -24.52
N THR A 148 -11.13 -3.44 -25.50
CA THR A 148 -12.13 -2.37 -25.32
C THR A 148 -13.55 -2.80 -25.63
N ASN A 149 -13.76 -4.10 -25.91
CA ASN A 149 -15.10 -4.61 -26.18
C ASN A 149 -15.93 -4.69 -24.88
N PRO A 150 -17.03 -3.93 -24.75
CA PRO A 150 -17.86 -3.95 -23.56
C PRO A 150 -18.59 -5.28 -23.34
N GLU A 151 -18.73 -6.10 -24.40
CA GLU A 151 -19.34 -7.44 -24.33
C GLU A 151 -18.32 -8.54 -24.04
N CYS A 152 -17.06 -8.20 -23.77
CA CYS A 152 -16.06 -9.18 -23.38
C CYS A 152 -16.45 -9.84 -22.05
N SER A 153 -16.30 -11.16 -21.93
CA SER A 153 -16.60 -11.88 -20.69
C SER A 153 -15.77 -11.44 -19.47
N CYS A 154 -14.67 -10.71 -19.72
CA CYS A 154 -13.80 -10.11 -18.69
C CYS A 154 -13.99 -8.58 -18.62
N ALA A 155 -15.01 -8.01 -19.25
CA ALA A 155 -15.21 -6.57 -19.21
C ALA A 155 -15.58 -6.09 -17.80
N HIS A 156 -14.85 -5.09 -17.33
CA HIS A 156 -15.11 -4.39 -16.08
C HIS A 156 -15.22 -2.91 -16.35
N THR A 157 -16.22 -2.28 -15.77
CA THR A 157 -16.47 -0.84 -15.94
C THR A 157 -16.24 -0.13 -14.62
N GLU A 158 -15.34 0.84 -14.62
CA GLU A 158 -15.08 1.70 -13.48
C GLU A 158 -14.91 3.14 -13.94
N ASN A 159 -15.59 4.08 -13.27
CA ASN A 159 -15.55 5.52 -13.58
C ASN A 159 -15.83 5.86 -15.06
N GLY A 160 -16.70 5.10 -15.72
CA GLY A 160 -17.06 5.32 -17.13
C GLY A 160 -16.07 4.75 -18.14
N LEU A 161 -15.00 4.09 -17.72
CA LEU A 161 -14.06 3.35 -18.56
C LEU A 161 -14.37 1.86 -18.48
N THR A 162 -14.61 1.24 -19.64
CA THR A 162 -14.79 -0.22 -19.75
C THR A 162 -13.57 -0.84 -20.38
N LEU A 163 -12.94 -1.77 -19.67
CA LEU A 163 -11.80 -2.56 -20.13
C LEU A 163 -12.09 -4.05 -19.97
N GLY A 164 -11.74 -4.84 -20.98
CA GLY A 164 -11.68 -6.28 -20.89
C GLY A 164 -10.31 -6.76 -20.40
N GLU A 165 -9.85 -7.89 -20.91
CA GLU A 165 -8.56 -8.48 -20.51
C GLU A 165 -7.38 -7.57 -20.90
N VAL A 166 -6.40 -7.43 -19.99
CA VAL A 166 -5.19 -6.63 -20.17
C VAL A 166 -4.00 -7.56 -20.42
N TYR A 167 -3.14 -7.20 -21.37
CA TYR A 167 -1.98 -7.96 -21.80
C TYR A 167 -0.70 -7.15 -21.63
N PHE A 168 0.37 -7.80 -21.17
CA PHE A 168 1.68 -7.18 -20.94
C PHE A 168 2.75 -7.66 -21.94
N THR A 169 2.35 -8.16 -23.09
CA THR A 169 3.26 -8.72 -24.09
C THR A 169 3.10 -8.05 -25.44
N ASP A 170 4.24 -7.78 -26.10
CA ASP A 170 4.27 -7.26 -27.46
C ASP A 170 3.55 -8.23 -28.42
N GLY A 171 2.65 -7.70 -29.24
CA GLY A 171 2.14 -8.38 -30.41
C GLY A 171 0.80 -9.12 -30.27
N ASN A 172 0.12 -9.10 -29.13
CA ASN A 172 -1.25 -9.59 -29.07
C ASN A 172 -2.21 -8.53 -29.63
N LEU A 173 -2.67 -8.75 -30.86
CA LEU A 173 -3.62 -7.86 -31.53
C LEU A 173 -5.09 -8.26 -31.31
N THR A 174 -5.32 -9.41 -30.67
CA THR A 174 -6.67 -9.97 -30.45
C THR A 174 -6.88 -10.45 -29.02
N CYS A 175 -8.02 -10.15 -28.46
CA CYS A 175 -8.42 -10.62 -27.14
C CYS A 175 -8.64 -12.14 -27.15
N LYS A 176 -7.99 -12.86 -26.25
CA LYS A 176 -8.11 -14.31 -26.13
C LYS A 176 -9.51 -14.77 -25.66
N LYS A 177 -10.27 -13.86 -25.05
CA LYS A 177 -11.61 -14.17 -24.50
C LYS A 177 -12.75 -13.93 -25.49
N CYS A 178 -12.68 -12.85 -26.26
CA CYS A 178 -13.77 -12.48 -27.17
C CYS A 178 -13.36 -12.30 -28.63
N GLY A 179 -12.07 -12.46 -28.97
CA GLY A 179 -11.56 -12.29 -30.33
C GLY A 179 -11.52 -10.85 -30.85
N SER A 180 -11.95 -9.86 -30.06
CA SER A 180 -11.91 -8.46 -30.46
C SER A 180 -10.51 -7.92 -30.50
N THR A 181 -10.29 -6.87 -31.29
CA THR A 181 -8.99 -6.16 -31.35
C THR A 181 -8.63 -5.58 -29.98
N VAL A 182 -7.36 -5.74 -29.58
CA VAL A 182 -6.79 -5.09 -28.41
C VAL A 182 -5.97 -3.89 -28.85
N TYR A 183 -6.01 -2.84 -28.02
CA TYR A 183 -5.33 -1.58 -28.30
C TYR A 183 -4.26 -1.31 -27.26
N GLU A 184 -3.14 -0.74 -27.73
CA GLU A 184 -2.06 -0.33 -26.84
C GLU A 184 -2.51 0.87 -25.98
N LEU A 185 -2.23 0.79 -24.67
CA LEU A 185 -2.50 1.84 -23.70
C LEU A 185 -1.31 2.80 -23.63
N TYR A 186 -1.60 4.07 -23.72
CA TYR A 186 -0.65 5.16 -23.53
C TYR A 186 -1.09 6.05 -22.39
N ASN A 187 -0.13 6.48 -21.60
CA ASN A 187 -0.35 7.46 -20.54
C ASN A 187 0.34 8.79 -20.91
N ASP A 188 -0.41 9.89 -20.84
CA ASP A 188 0.19 11.23 -20.91
C ASP A 188 0.84 11.55 -19.56
N ARG A 189 2.16 11.77 -19.60
CA ARG A 189 2.97 12.04 -18.40
C ARG A 189 2.63 13.36 -17.70
N ARG A 190 1.97 14.30 -18.37
CA ARG A 190 1.64 15.62 -17.84
C ARG A 190 0.34 15.64 -17.06
N CYS A 191 -0.68 14.95 -17.55
CA CYS A 191 -2.01 14.94 -16.94
C CYS A 191 -2.44 13.59 -16.35
N GLY A 192 -1.67 12.51 -16.60
CA GLY A 192 -2.01 11.17 -16.14
C GLY A 192 -3.14 10.48 -16.93
N SER A 193 -3.65 11.12 -18.00
CA SER A 193 -4.72 10.55 -18.82
C SER A 193 -4.25 9.32 -19.58
N ILE A 194 -5.15 8.35 -19.74
CA ILE A 194 -4.93 7.11 -20.47
C ILE A 194 -5.56 7.27 -21.86
N PHE A 195 -4.81 6.88 -22.89
CA PHE A 195 -5.23 6.90 -24.28
C PHE A 195 -5.04 5.52 -24.91
N PHE A 196 -5.85 5.21 -25.90
CA PHE A 196 -5.67 4.05 -26.76
C PHE A 196 -4.98 4.47 -28.05
N ARG A 197 -3.98 3.70 -28.46
CA ARG A 197 -3.35 3.88 -29.78
C ARG A 197 -4.16 3.13 -30.84
N GLY A 198 -4.80 3.87 -31.74
CA GLY A 198 -5.48 3.35 -32.91
C GLY A 198 -4.72 3.62 -34.20
N PHE A 199 -5.08 2.93 -35.26
CA PHE A 199 -4.59 3.17 -36.63
C PHE A 199 -5.74 3.70 -37.48
N VAL A 200 -5.47 4.78 -38.19
CA VAL A 200 -6.42 5.33 -39.19
C VAL A 200 -5.90 4.94 -40.56
N LEU A 201 -6.77 4.32 -41.35
CA LEU A 201 -6.44 4.08 -42.75
C LEU A 201 -6.35 5.47 -43.45
N LYS A 202 -5.25 5.74 -44.12
CA LYS A 202 -5.14 6.92 -44.98
C LYS A 202 -6.19 6.74 -46.08
N GLN A 203 -7.17 7.63 -46.15
CA GLN A 203 -7.98 7.78 -47.33
C GLN A 203 -7.15 8.55 -48.32
N ASP A 204 -6.88 7.94 -49.50
CA ASP A 204 -6.26 8.58 -50.67
C ASP A 204 -7.17 9.66 -51.25
#